data_9971188b5be2bd63cdd06100b009a731
#
_entry.id   9971188b5be2bd63cdd06100b009a731
#
_cell.length_a   1.000
_cell.length_b   1.000
_cell.length_c   1.000
_cell.angle_alpha   90.00
_cell.angle_beta   90.00
_cell.angle_gamma   90.00
#
_symmetry.space_group_name_H-M   'P 1'
#
loop_
_entity.id
_entity.type
_entity.pdbx_description
1 polymer ?
#
loop_
_entity_poly.entity_id
_entity_poly.type
_entity_poly.pdbx_seq_one_letter_code
_entity_poly.pdbx_strand_id
1 'polypeptide(L)'
;MLEMAAEVGDGVILNLFPRSFFPTMLEHIRIGAERGGKKLEDIEIVCRHQVVVTADLAEARNRMRTQFAPYYATPVYNNFLAWSGHADKAKVIKEGWAERDRNKTTGAMDDQLVDELACIGSVGECQDRIREYADMGITTHIISCPSPDALQTTYEAFTAENFSF
;
A
#
# COMPACT_ATOMS: atom_id res chain seq x y z
N MET A 1 5.22 -7.60 14.54
CA MET A 1 6.03 -8.04 13.37
C MET A 1 6.95 -6.92 12.87
N LEU A 2 6.49 -5.68 12.68
CA LEU A 2 7.36 -4.58 12.25
C LEU A 2 8.56 -4.39 13.18
N GLU A 3 8.31 -4.31 14.49
CA GLU A 3 9.39 -4.20 15.50
C GLU A 3 10.38 -5.35 15.40
N MET A 4 9.88 -6.60 15.33
CA MET A 4 10.75 -7.77 15.22
C MET A 4 11.58 -7.76 13.93
N ALA A 5 10.97 -7.39 12.80
CA ALA A 5 11.68 -7.33 11.52
C ALA A 5 12.83 -6.29 11.56
N ALA A 6 12.57 -5.11 12.13
CA ALA A 6 13.58 -4.08 12.28
C ALA A 6 14.63 -4.42 13.35
N GLU A 7 14.26 -5.17 14.42
CA GLU A 7 15.19 -5.61 15.47
C GLU A 7 16.24 -6.58 14.92
N VAL A 8 15.83 -7.57 14.13
CA VAL A 8 16.72 -8.66 13.69
C VAL A 8 17.20 -8.54 12.24
N GLY A 9 16.52 -7.76 11.39
CA GLY A 9 16.84 -7.58 9.97
C GLY A 9 17.49 -6.24 9.66
N ASP A 10 18.03 -6.11 8.46
CA ASP A 10 18.62 -4.88 7.95
C ASP A 10 17.59 -3.98 7.24
N GLY A 11 16.37 -4.47 7.07
CA GLY A 11 15.27 -3.74 6.46
C GLY A 11 13.91 -4.41 6.64
N VAL A 12 12.88 -3.71 6.18
CA VAL A 12 11.49 -4.17 6.18
C VAL A 12 10.87 -3.98 4.81
N ILE A 13 10.06 -4.95 4.36
CA ILE A 13 9.28 -4.83 3.12
C ILE A 13 7.82 -4.64 3.47
N LEU A 14 7.24 -3.56 2.98
CA LEU A 14 5.86 -3.15 3.21
C LEU A 14 5.03 -3.30 1.94
N ASN A 15 3.76 -3.69 2.10
CA ASN A 15 2.83 -3.85 1.00
C ASN A 15 1.38 -3.70 1.48
N LEU A 16 0.50 -3.14 0.66
CA LEU A 16 -0.96 -3.06 0.88
C LEU A 16 -1.34 -2.47 2.24
N PHE A 17 -0.87 -1.28 2.55
CA PHE A 17 -1.23 -0.54 3.75
C PHE A 17 -1.84 0.82 3.39
N PRO A 18 -2.79 1.34 4.19
CA PRO A 18 -3.27 2.70 4.02
C PRO A 18 -2.14 3.71 4.26
N ARG A 19 -1.92 4.61 3.29
CA ARG A 19 -0.85 5.61 3.35
C ARG A 19 -0.88 6.44 4.63
N SER A 20 -2.07 6.86 5.04
CA SER A 20 -2.28 7.63 6.27
C SER A 20 -1.81 6.91 7.54
N PHE A 21 -1.69 5.58 7.49
CA PHE A 21 -1.24 4.78 8.62
C PHE A 21 0.29 4.58 8.69
N PHE A 22 1.02 4.97 7.64
CA PHE A 22 2.48 4.76 7.58
C PHE A 22 3.24 5.39 8.75
N PRO A 23 2.93 6.60 9.25
CA PRO A 23 3.63 7.15 10.41
C PRO A 23 3.58 6.26 11.66
N THR A 24 2.45 5.58 11.89
CA THR A 24 2.33 4.60 12.98
C THR A 24 3.21 3.37 12.73
N MET A 25 3.27 2.89 11.48
CA MET A 25 4.14 1.77 11.12
C MET A 25 5.61 2.14 11.28
N LEU A 26 6.00 3.36 10.88
CA LEU A 26 7.36 3.87 11.01
C LEU A 26 7.82 3.93 12.47
N GLU A 27 6.93 4.32 13.39
CA GLU A 27 7.22 4.31 14.82
C GLU A 27 7.51 2.89 15.35
N HIS A 28 6.77 1.88 14.89
CA HIS A 28 7.06 0.49 15.26
C HIS A 28 8.40 0.00 14.68
N ILE A 29 8.76 0.45 13.47
CA ILE A 29 10.06 0.15 12.86
C ILE A 29 11.18 0.78 13.69
N ARG A 30 11.03 2.05 14.11
CA ARG A 30 11.98 2.76 14.96
C ARG A 30 12.21 2.03 16.30
N ILE A 31 11.12 1.64 16.97
CA ILE A 31 11.19 0.89 18.25
C ILE A 31 11.97 -0.43 18.06
N GLY A 32 11.73 -1.15 16.96
CA GLY A 32 12.43 -2.39 16.66
C GLY A 32 13.92 -2.16 16.39
N ALA A 33 14.26 -1.16 15.59
CA ALA A 33 15.65 -0.79 15.31
C ALA A 33 16.43 -0.48 16.59
N GLU A 34 15.86 0.34 17.48
CA GLU A 34 16.46 0.69 18.77
C GLU A 34 16.71 -0.53 19.68
N ARG A 35 15.76 -1.48 19.71
CA ARG A 35 15.97 -2.76 20.45
C ARG A 35 17.12 -3.58 19.85
N GLY A 36 17.29 -3.54 18.53
CA GLY A 36 18.41 -4.17 17.83
C GLY A 36 19.73 -3.42 17.95
N GLY A 37 19.78 -2.29 18.66
CA GLY A 37 20.97 -1.44 18.78
C GLY A 37 21.27 -0.65 17.50
N LYS A 38 20.28 -0.44 16.63
CA LYS A 38 20.35 0.28 15.35
C LYS A 38 19.61 1.60 15.44
N LYS A 39 19.86 2.51 14.50
CA LYS A 39 19.04 3.70 14.30
C LYS A 39 18.02 3.45 13.17
N LEU A 40 17.01 4.29 13.07
CA LEU A 40 16.02 4.18 11.99
C LEU A 40 16.69 4.32 10.61
N GLU A 41 17.70 5.19 10.50
CA GLU A 41 18.47 5.44 9.26
C GLU A 41 19.27 4.22 8.79
N ASP A 42 19.53 3.25 9.67
CA ASP A 42 20.22 2.00 9.35
C ASP A 42 19.28 0.94 8.76
N ILE A 43 17.94 1.19 8.79
CA ILE A 43 16.93 0.25 8.33
C ILE A 43 16.45 0.62 6.93
N GLU A 44 16.64 -0.27 5.96
CA GLU A 44 16.05 -0.11 4.63
C GLU A 44 14.53 -0.33 4.71
N ILE A 45 13.75 0.67 4.31
CA ILE A 45 12.30 0.60 4.26
C ILE A 45 11.86 0.47 2.82
N VAL A 46 11.56 -0.76 2.40
CA VAL A 46 11.11 -1.08 1.05
C VAL A 46 9.59 -1.05 0.99
N CYS A 47 9.03 -0.35 0.02
CA CYS A 47 7.59 -0.39 -0.23
C CYS A 47 7.27 -0.86 -1.65
N ARG A 48 6.36 -1.83 -1.75
CA ARG A 48 5.77 -2.21 -3.03
C ARG A 48 4.50 -1.41 -3.25
N HIS A 49 4.60 -0.38 -4.09
CA HIS A 49 3.48 0.48 -4.47
C HIS A 49 2.64 -0.15 -5.58
N GLN A 50 1.32 -0.07 -5.43
CA GLN A 50 0.39 -0.37 -6.51
C GLN A 50 0.16 0.92 -7.29
N VAL A 51 0.67 0.99 -8.52
CA VAL A 51 0.64 2.21 -9.34
C VAL A 51 -0.08 1.94 -10.67
N VAL A 52 -1.03 2.82 -11.02
CA VAL A 52 -1.77 2.74 -12.29
C VAL A 52 -1.87 4.13 -12.89
N VAL A 53 -1.06 4.40 -13.90
CA VAL A 53 -1.15 5.65 -14.69
C VAL A 53 -2.30 5.53 -15.68
N THR A 54 -3.38 6.27 -15.44
CA THR A 54 -4.60 6.21 -16.27
C THR A 54 -5.45 7.46 -16.11
N ALA A 55 -6.25 7.75 -17.15
CA ALA A 55 -7.34 8.74 -17.06
C ALA A 55 -8.66 8.13 -16.57
N ASP A 56 -8.83 6.80 -16.66
CA ASP A 56 -10.02 6.09 -16.20
C ASP A 56 -9.85 5.63 -14.74
N LEU A 57 -10.07 6.57 -13.83
CA LEU A 57 -9.95 6.34 -12.39
C LEU A 57 -10.99 5.33 -11.87
N ALA A 58 -12.19 5.34 -12.46
CA ALA A 58 -13.28 4.49 -12.01
C ALA A 58 -12.98 3.01 -12.27
N GLU A 59 -12.53 2.69 -13.48
CA GLU A 59 -12.15 1.33 -13.86
C GLU A 59 -10.92 0.86 -13.06
N ALA A 60 -9.90 1.72 -12.92
CA ALA A 60 -8.71 1.39 -12.15
C ALA A 60 -9.05 1.08 -10.68
N ARG A 61 -9.88 1.90 -10.03
CA ARG A 61 -10.34 1.64 -8.65
C ARG A 61 -11.15 0.35 -8.55
N ASN A 62 -12.04 0.08 -9.52
CA ASN A 62 -12.82 -1.14 -9.53
C ASN A 62 -11.94 -2.40 -9.67
N ARG A 63 -10.92 -2.33 -10.52
CA ARG A 63 -9.92 -3.40 -10.69
C ARG A 63 -9.15 -3.65 -9.38
N MET A 64 -8.73 -2.58 -8.70
CA MET A 64 -8.07 -2.67 -7.39
C MET A 64 -8.94 -3.35 -6.34
N ARG A 65 -10.23 -2.98 -6.24
CA ARG A 65 -11.18 -3.63 -5.33
C ARG A 65 -11.28 -5.12 -5.59
N THR A 66 -11.50 -5.48 -6.84
CA THR A 66 -11.69 -6.88 -7.24
C THR A 66 -10.44 -7.72 -6.96
N GLN A 67 -9.26 -7.15 -7.19
CA GLN A 67 -8.01 -7.86 -7.01
C GLN A 67 -7.62 -8.00 -5.53
N PHE A 68 -7.84 -6.96 -4.72
CA PHE A 68 -7.30 -6.92 -3.36
C PHE A 68 -8.32 -7.19 -2.25
N ALA A 69 -9.64 -7.11 -2.50
CA ALA A 69 -10.64 -7.50 -1.51
C ALA A 69 -10.43 -8.92 -0.96
N PRO A 70 -10.05 -9.95 -1.77
CA PRO A 70 -9.73 -11.28 -1.25
C PRO A 70 -8.58 -11.29 -0.24
N TYR A 71 -7.57 -10.43 -0.40
CA TYR A 71 -6.47 -10.32 0.57
C TYR A 71 -6.98 -9.81 1.92
N TYR A 72 -7.79 -8.73 1.90
CA TYR A 72 -8.36 -8.15 3.11
C TYR A 72 -9.45 -9.01 3.77
N ALA A 73 -9.92 -10.06 3.09
CA ALA A 73 -10.77 -11.08 3.69
C ALA A 73 -9.98 -12.12 4.50
N THR A 74 -8.67 -12.24 4.28
CA THR A 74 -7.83 -13.15 5.09
C THR A 74 -7.62 -12.60 6.51
N PRO A 75 -7.48 -13.46 7.53
CA PRO A 75 -7.39 -13.00 8.91
C PRO A 75 -6.27 -11.98 9.17
N VAL A 76 -5.09 -12.18 8.56
CA VAL A 76 -3.92 -11.32 8.78
C VAL A 76 -4.18 -9.91 8.23
N TYR A 77 -4.56 -9.79 6.96
CA TYR A 77 -4.84 -8.50 6.33
C TYR A 77 -6.10 -7.84 6.89
N ASN A 78 -7.12 -8.61 7.28
CA ASN A 78 -8.33 -8.08 7.90
C ASN A 78 -8.04 -7.42 9.25
N ASN A 79 -7.27 -8.12 10.11
CA ASN A 79 -6.85 -7.57 11.40
C ASN A 79 -5.95 -6.33 11.21
N PHE A 80 -5.07 -6.34 10.21
CA PHE A 80 -4.25 -5.19 9.88
C PHE A 80 -5.08 -4.00 9.42
N LEU A 81 -6.06 -4.21 8.54
CA LEU A 81 -6.97 -3.17 8.08
C LEU A 81 -7.78 -2.57 9.25
N ALA A 82 -8.26 -3.43 10.17
CA ALA A 82 -8.94 -2.96 11.38
C ALA A 82 -8.01 -2.12 12.27
N TRP A 83 -6.76 -2.55 12.46
CA TRP A 83 -5.76 -1.83 13.24
C TRP A 83 -5.38 -0.49 12.59
N SER A 84 -5.38 -0.42 11.27
CA SER A 84 -5.08 0.81 10.52
C SER A 84 -6.22 1.84 10.48
N GLY A 85 -7.23 1.71 11.33
CA GLY A 85 -8.32 2.68 11.47
C GLY A 85 -9.56 2.37 10.64
N HIS A 86 -9.61 1.22 9.95
CA HIS A 86 -10.72 0.82 9.07
C HIS A 86 -11.50 -0.39 9.60
N ALA A 87 -11.74 -0.45 10.92
CA ALA A 87 -12.38 -1.59 11.57
C ALA A 87 -13.77 -1.93 11.00
N ASP A 88 -14.58 -0.93 10.69
CA ASP A 88 -15.91 -1.12 10.12
C ASP A 88 -15.85 -1.75 8.72
N LYS A 89 -14.92 -1.27 7.88
CA LYS A 89 -14.69 -1.82 6.53
C LYS A 89 -14.15 -3.26 6.61
N ALA A 90 -13.20 -3.51 7.50
CA ALA A 90 -12.65 -4.84 7.73
C ALA A 90 -13.73 -5.85 8.14
N LYS A 91 -14.66 -5.44 9.02
CA LYS A 91 -15.81 -6.25 9.42
C LYS A 91 -16.70 -6.60 8.23
N VAL A 92 -17.10 -5.59 7.43
CA VAL A 92 -17.98 -5.81 6.25
C VAL A 92 -17.31 -6.70 5.21
N ILE A 93 -16.00 -6.52 4.96
CA ILE A 93 -15.23 -7.39 4.05
C ILE A 93 -15.26 -8.84 4.52
N LYS A 94 -15.01 -9.08 5.82
CA LYS A 94 -15.00 -10.42 6.41
C LYS A 94 -16.37 -11.09 6.33
N GLU A 95 -17.44 -10.37 6.65
CA GLU A 95 -18.80 -10.86 6.57
C GLU A 95 -19.20 -11.18 5.12
N GLY A 96 -18.99 -10.26 4.18
CA GLY A 96 -19.30 -10.46 2.76
C GLY A 96 -18.54 -11.65 2.18
N TRP A 97 -17.28 -11.85 2.58
CA TRP A 97 -16.51 -13.01 2.16
C TRP A 97 -17.09 -14.35 2.69
N ALA A 98 -17.46 -14.38 3.97
CA ALA A 98 -18.09 -15.56 4.59
C ALA A 98 -19.43 -15.89 3.95
N GLU A 99 -20.22 -14.89 3.58
CA GLU A 99 -21.51 -15.01 2.91
C GLU A 99 -21.38 -15.29 1.40
N ARG A 100 -20.16 -15.27 0.84
CA ARG A 100 -19.86 -15.33 -0.61
C ARG A 100 -20.52 -14.19 -1.40
N ASP A 101 -20.79 -13.07 -0.76
CA ASP A 101 -21.29 -11.85 -1.38
C ASP A 101 -20.11 -10.99 -1.85
N ARG A 102 -19.79 -11.11 -3.15
CA ARG A 102 -18.70 -10.34 -3.76
C ARG A 102 -18.98 -8.84 -3.76
N ASN A 103 -20.23 -8.44 -3.97
CA ASN A 103 -20.61 -7.04 -4.03
C ASN A 103 -20.46 -6.39 -2.65
N LYS A 104 -20.88 -7.07 -1.58
CA LYS A 104 -20.68 -6.64 -0.21
C LYS A 104 -19.18 -6.52 0.11
N THR A 105 -18.39 -7.52 -0.29
CA THR A 105 -16.95 -7.57 -0.03
C THR A 105 -16.19 -6.45 -0.75
N THR A 106 -16.41 -6.28 -2.05
CA THR A 106 -15.72 -5.24 -2.85
C THR A 106 -16.26 -3.85 -2.57
N GLY A 107 -17.56 -3.71 -2.32
CA GLY A 107 -18.21 -2.43 -2.01
C GLY A 107 -17.73 -1.80 -0.70
N ALA A 108 -17.25 -2.62 0.25
CA ALA A 108 -16.64 -2.11 1.48
C ALA A 108 -15.29 -1.40 1.26
N MET A 109 -14.62 -1.65 0.13
CA MET A 109 -13.44 -0.92 -0.30
C MET A 109 -13.87 0.28 -1.15
N ASP A 110 -14.34 1.35 -0.51
CA ASP A 110 -14.70 2.58 -1.20
C ASP A 110 -13.51 3.27 -1.90
N ASP A 111 -13.80 4.32 -2.69
CA ASP A 111 -12.76 5.05 -3.42
C ASP A 111 -11.67 5.59 -2.50
N GLN A 112 -12.06 6.11 -1.34
CA GLN A 112 -11.12 6.65 -0.37
C GLN A 112 -10.12 5.59 0.11
N LEU A 113 -10.59 4.39 0.48
CA LEU A 113 -9.70 3.32 0.90
C LEU A 113 -8.79 2.86 -0.24
N VAL A 114 -9.33 2.76 -1.47
CA VAL A 114 -8.50 2.40 -2.64
C VAL A 114 -7.41 3.42 -2.87
N ASP A 115 -7.70 4.71 -2.79
CA ASP A 115 -6.73 5.80 -2.97
C ASP A 115 -5.69 5.89 -1.84
N GLU A 116 -6.00 5.32 -0.66
CA GLU A 116 -5.03 5.11 0.42
C GLU A 116 -4.08 3.93 0.15
N LEU A 117 -4.51 2.95 -0.65
CA LEU A 117 -3.76 1.71 -0.92
C LEU A 117 -2.97 1.73 -2.22
N ALA A 118 -3.33 2.61 -3.17
CA ALA A 118 -2.78 2.65 -4.51
C ALA A 118 -2.55 4.08 -5.01
N CYS A 119 -1.60 4.22 -5.93
CA CYS A 119 -1.35 5.45 -6.66
C CYS A 119 -2.04 5.34 -8.02
N ILE A 120 -3.21 5.97 -8.18
CA ILE A 120 -4.00 5.94 -9.41
C ILE A 120 -4.18 7.37 -9.89
N GLY A 121 -3.88 7.65 -11.15
CA GLY A 121 -4.03 9.00 -11.71
C GLY A 121 -3.18 9.24 -12.94
N SER A 122 -2.97 10.52 -13.25
CA SER A 122 -2.03 10.97 -14.27
C SER A 122 -0.57 10.63 -13.90
N VAL A 123 0.33 10.74 -14.85
CA VAL A 123 1.78 10.56 -14.61
C VAL A 123 2.25 11.42 -13.44
N GLY A 124 1.93 12.72 -13.46
CA GLY A 124 2.36 13.67 -12.42
C GLY A 124 1.82 13.29 -11.05
N GLU A 125 0.51 12.98 -10.93
CA GLU A 125 -0.10 12.57 -9.65
C GLU A 125 0.52 11.30 -9.08
N CYS A 126 0.81 10.31 -9.92
CA CYS A 126 1.48 9.09 -9.48
C CYS A 126 2.92 9.36 -9.04
N GLN A 127 3.67 10.17 -9.77
CA GLN A 127 5.04 10.56 -9.43
C GLN A 127 5.09 11.35 -8.12
N ASP A 128 4.21 12.32 -7.94
CA ASP A 128 4.13 13.12 -6.71
C ASP A 128 3.79 12.24 -5.51
N ARG A 129 2.89 11.26 -5.69
CA ARG A 129 2.56 10.30 -4.63
C ARG A 129 3.78 9.44 -4.22
N ILE A 130 4.63 9.06 -5.16
CA ILE A 130 5.86 8.31 -4.83
C ILE A 130 6.87 9.21 -4.11
N ARG A 131 6.99 10.49 -4.49
CA ARG A 131 7.82 11.47 -3.75
C ARG A 131 7.31 11.68 -2.32
N GLU A 132 5.98 11.81 -2.13
CA GLU A 132 5.39 11.87 -0.79
C GLU A 132 5.80 10.67 0.09
N TYR A 133 5.80 9.46 -0.47
CA TYR A 133 6.25 8.27 0.27
C TYR A 133 7.75 8.33 0.62
N ALA A 134 8.59 8.86 -0.26
CA ALA A 134 10.02 9.06 0.03
C ALA A 134 10.20 10.09 1.16
N ASP A 135 9.48 11.22 1.10
CA ASP A 135 9.50 12.25 2.15
C ASP A 135 9.02 11.72 3.51
N MET A 136 8.13 10.72 3.50
CA MET A 136 7.67 10.03 4.72
C MET A 136 8.70 9.06 5.30
N GLY A 137 9.79 8.74 4.57
CA GLY A 137 10.88 7.88 5.04
C GLY A 137 10.98 6.50 4.38
N ILE A 138 10.24 6.25 3.30
CA ILE A 138 10.47 5.04 2.49
C ILE A 138 11.74 5.23 1.66
N THR A 139 12.68 4.28 1.75
CA THR A 139 14.02 4.38 1.14
C THR A 139 14.13 3.65 -0.20
N THR A 140 13.31 2.63 -0.41
CA THR A 140 13.32 1.84 -1.66
C THR A 140 11.89 1.64 -2.17
N HIS A 141 11.66 1.97 -3.44
CA HIS A 141 10.33 1.96 -4.05
C HIS A 141 10.24 0.90 -5.16
N ILE A 142 9.36 -0.07 -5.00
CA ILE A 142 9.03 -1.08 -6.02
C ILE A 142 7.73 -0.64 -6.71
N ILE A 143 7.80 -0.28 -7.97
CA ILE A 143 6.61 0.07 -8.77
C ILE A 143 5.99 -1.21 -9.32
N SER A 144 4.74 -1.47 -8.95
CA SER A 144 3.97 -2.62 -9.39
C SER A 144 2.67 -2.16 -10.03
N CYS A 145 2.46 -2.46 -11.31
CA CYS A 145 1.23 -2.14 -12.01
C CYS A 145 0.31 -3.36 -12.10
N PRO A 146 -0.84 -3.36 -11.41
CA PRO A 146 -1.81 -4.45 -11.45
C PRO A 146 -2.76 -4.39 -12.66
N SER A 147 -2.62 -3.38 -13.53
CA SER A 147 -3.44 -3.18 -14.71
C SER A 147 -2.64 -3.47 -15.99
N PRO A 148 -2.91 -4.57 -16.72
CA PRO A 148 -2.20 -4.88 -17.96
C PRO A 148 -2.26 -3.76 -18.99
N ASP A 149 -3.40 -3.07 -19.10
CA ASP A 149 -3.62 -2.01 -20.08
C ASP A 149 -2.82 -0.73 -19.78
N ALA A 150 -2.47 -0.50 -18.50
CA ALA A 150 -1.69 0.63 -18.04
C ALA A 150 -0.20 0.29 -17.80
N LEU A 151 0.21 -0.95 -18.04
CA LEU A 151 1.52 -1.47 -17.65
C LEU A 151 2.67 -0.68 -18.26
N GLN A 152 2.63 -0.52 -19.58
CA GLN A 152 3.69 0.18 -20.32
C GLN A 152 3.77 1.65 -19.90
N THR A 153 2.66 2.37 -19.94
CA THR A 153 2.61 3.79 -19.55
C THR A 153 3.06 4.01 -18.11
N THR A 154 2.66 3.09 -17.21
CA THR A 154 3.08 3.17 -15.79
C THR A 154 4.59 2.99 -15.64
N TYR A 155 5.19 1.99 -16.27
CA TYR A 155 6.63 1.80 -16.13
C TYR A 155 7.44 2.87 -16.85
N GLU A 156 7.01 3.35 -18.01
CA GLU A 156 7.64 4.47 -18.71
C GLU A 156 7.67 5.74 -17.84
N ALA A 157 6.60 6.00 -17.07
CA ALA A 157 6.53 7.14 -16.17
C ALA A 157 7.59 7.12 -15.05
N PHE A 158 8.15 5.95 -14.74
CA PHE A 158 9.13 5.77 -13.64
C PHE A 158 10.50 5.32 -14.14
N THR A 159 10.81 5.47 -15.43
CA THR A 159 12.18 5.32 -15.92
C THR A 159 13.07 6.45 -15.39
N ALA A 160 14.38 6.22 -15.35
CA ALA A 160 15.35 7.24 -14.89
C ALA A 160 15.34 8.53 -15.74
N GLU A 161 14.83 8.47 -16.97
CA GLU A 161 14.66 9.63 -17.85
C GLU A 161 13.46 10.49 -17.48
N ASN A 162 12.40 9.87 -16.93
CA ASN A 162 11.10 10.51 -16.70
C ASN A 162 10.80 10.79 -15.23
N PHE A 163 11.57 10.19 -14.31
CA PHE A 163 11.35 10.32 -12.87
C PHE A 163 12.65 10.45 -12.09
N SER A 164 12.65 11.39 -11.15
CA SER A 164 13.64 11.56 -10.09
C SER A 164 12.97 11.98 -8.80
N PHE A 165 13.60 11.69 -7.68
CA PHE A 165 13.19 12.16 -6.35
C PHE A 165 13.56 13.61 -6.13
#